data_0e99dc182c1dac3e7cdb1f750ecee6b1
#
_entry.id   0e99dc182c1dac3e7cdb1f750ecee6b1
#
_cell.length_a   1.000
_cell.length_b   1.000
_cell.length_c   1.000
_cell.angle_alpha   90.00
_cell.angle_beta   90.00
_cell.angle_gamma   90.00
#
_symmetry.space_group_name_H-M   'P 1'
#
loop_
_entity.id
_entity.type
_entity.pdbx_description
1 polymer ?
#
loop_
_entity_poly.entity_id
_entity_poly.type
_entity_poly.pdbx_seq_one_letter_code
_entity_poly.pdbx_strand_id
1 'polypeptide(L)'
;FPGFPNPVARIKKSDKPYYHALCVLACSGTQMLWQKIQTGFEACGLDPTIAAPLLRQSAEAVLIDPALTITGPFSRGDTQTIKSHLSALEQDPYLSVYQAFEGIHRNSN
;
A
#
# COMPACT_ATOMS: atom_id res chain seq x y z
N PHE A 1 10.42 10.32 -14.62
CA PHE A 1 9.16 10.55 -13.93
C PHE A 1 8.91 12.05 -13.79
N PRO A 2 7.86 12.56 -14.46
CA PRO A 2 7.52 13.97 -14.32
C PRO A 2 7.20 14.31 -12.88
N GLY A 3 7.72 15.43 -12.40
CA GLY A 3 7.42 15.91 -11.08
C GLY A 3 8.33 15.42 -9.97
N PHE A 4 9.26 14.51 -10.25
CA PHE A 4 10.24 14.13 -9.24
C PHE A 4 11.37 15.15 -9.18
N PRO A 5 11.72 15.60 -7.96
CA PRO A 5 12.84 16.52 -7.82
C PRO A 5 14.17 15.84 -8.10
N ASN A 6 15.17 16.59 -8.19
CA ASN A 6 16.41 16.35 -8.84
C ASN A 6 17.59 15.75 -8.08
N PRO A 7 17.44 14.94 -7.06
CA PRO A 7 18.56 14.16 -6.55
C PRO A 7 18.92 12.97 -7.45
N VAL A 8 18.04 12.62 -8.38
CA VAL A 8 18.21 11.50 -9.31
C VAL A 8 19.56 11.52 -10.03
N ALA A 9 20.07 12.70 -10.35
CA ALA A 9 21.33 12.83 -11.08
C ALA A 9 22.53 12.25 -10.34
N ARG A 10 22.41 12.03 -9.03
CA ARG A 10 23.50 11.51 -8.19
C ARG A 10 23.45 10.02 -7.97
N ILE A 11 22.43 9.36 -8.50
CA ILE A 11 22.29 7.92 -8.35
C ILE A 11 23.23 7.22 -9.30
N LYS A 12 23.94 6.21 -8.81
CA LYS A 12 24.80 5.37 -9.65
C LYS A 12 23.98 4.70 -10.74
N LYS A 13 24.58 4.51 -11.90
CA LYS A 13 23.93 3.83 -13.01
C LYS A 13 23.39 2.45 -12.62
N SER A 14 24.13 1.72 -11.81
CA SER A 14 23.76 0.38 -11.35
C SER A 14 22.51 0.40 -10.45
N ASP A 15 22.23 1.53 -9.81
CA ASP A 15 21.09 1.69 -8.90
C ASP A 15 19.82 2.23 -9.57
N LYS A 16 19.92 2.67 -10.82
CA LYS A 16 18.78 3.26 -11.53
C LYS A 16 17.60 2.31 -11.68
N PRO A 17 17.79 1.04 -12.07
CA PRO A 17 16.65 0.13 -12.15
C PRO A 17 15.93 -0.04 -10.82
N TYR A 18 16.67 -0.13 -9.72
CA TYR A 18 16.09 -0.23 -8.40
C TYR A 18 15.31 1.04 -8.04
N TYR A 19 15.91 2.21 -8.29
CA TYR A 19 15.23 3.49 -8.07
C TYR A 19 13.92 3.57 -8.85
N HIS A 20 13.94 3.19 -10.12
CA HIS A 20 12.74 3.22 -10.94
C HIS A 20 11.67 2.26 -10.41
N ALA A 21 12.08 1.08 -9.94
CA ALA A 21 11.15 0.12 -9.34
C ALA A 21 10.49 0.71 -8.08
N LEU A 22 11.26 1.41 -7.24
CA LEU A 22 10.70 2.09 -6.07
C LEU A 22 9.69 3.17 -6.47
N CYS A 23 9.98 3.92 -7.52
CA CYS A 23 9.05 4.94 -8.02
C CYS A 23 7.75 4.31 -8.51
N VAL A 24 7.82 3.18 -9.20
CA VAL A 24 6.63 2.46 -9.65
C VAL A 24 5.82 1.96 -8.45
N LEU A 25 6.47 1.42 -7.44
CA LEU A 25 5.77 1.02 -6.22
C LEU A 25 5.09 2.21 -5.55
N ALA A 26 5.78 3.35 -5.46
CA ALA A 26 5.24 4.53 -4.80
C ALA A 26 4.08 5.17 -5.57
N CYS A 27 4.16 5.20 -6.89
CA CYS A 27 3.16 5.91 -7.71
C CYS A 27 2.10 4.95 -8.24
N SER A 28 2.50 4.04 -9.11
CA SER A 28 1.54 3.14 -9.76
C SER A 28 0.92 2.17 -8.76
N GLY A 29 1.71 1.64 -7.84
CA GLY A 29 1.23 0.75 -6.80
C GLY A 29 0.18 1.41 -5.92
N THR A 30 0.47 2.63 -5.49
CA THR A 30 -0.46 3.42 -4.67
C THR A 30 -1.77 3.69 -5.44
N GLN A 31 -1.65 4.08 -6.70
CA GLN A 31 -2.81 4.36 -7.54
C GLN A 31 -3.67 3.11 -7.73
N MET A 32 -3.05 1.97 -7.99
CA MET A 32 -3.77 0.70 -8.15
C MET A 32 -4.52 0.31 -6.89
N LEU A 33 -3.87 0.44 -5.73
CA LEU A 33 -4.52 0.14 -4.45
C LEU A 33 -5.75 1.01 -4.23
N TRP A 34 -5.65 2.31 -4.50
CA TRP A 34 -6.78 3.21 -4.27
C TRP A 34 -7.90 3.04 -5.28
N GLN A 35 -7.59 2.66 -6.53
CA GLN A 35 -8.63 2.24 -7.47
C GLN A 35 -9.37 1.02 -6.96
N LYS A 36 -8.64 0.03 -6.45
CA LYS A 36 -9.22 -1.18 -5.88
C LYS A 36 -10.12 -0.84 -4.69
N ILE A 37 -9.68 0.06 -3.82
CA ILE A 37 -10.46 0.46 -2.65
C ILE A 37 -11.77 1.11 -3.08
N GLN A 38 -11.73 2.01 -4.07
CA GLN A 38 -12.93 2.68 -4.55
C GLN A 38 -13.92 1.70 -5.16
N THR A 39 -13.46 0.80 -6.02
CA THR A 39 -14.34 -0.19 -6.64
C THR A 39 -14.89 -1.17 -5.61
N GLY A 40 -14.08 -1.53 -4.62
CA GLY A 40 -14.50 -2.41 -3.53
C GLY A 40 -15.56 -1.77 -2.66
N PHE A 41 -15.40 -0.48 -2.35
CA PHE A 41 -16.41 0.25 -1.59
C PHE A 41 -17.73 0.31 -2.34
N GLU A 42 -17.69 0.59 -3.64
CA GLU A 42 -18.89 0.58 -4.48
C GLU A 42 -19.58 -0.79 -4.45
N ALA A 43 -18.80 -1.85 -4.53
CA ALA A 43 -19.33 -3.22 -4.49
C ALA A 43 -20.04 -3.52 -3.16
N CYS A 44 -19.64 -2.85 -2.08
CA CYS A 44 -20.29 -2.96 -0.77
C CYS A 44 -21.46 -1.99 -0.59
N GLY A 45 -21.79 -1.21 -1.61
CA GLY A 45 -22.86 -0.21 -1.52
C GLY A 45 -22.46 1.05 -0.81
N LEU A 46 -21.16 1.30 -0.65
CA LEU A 46 -20.64 2.50 -0.01
C LEU A 46 -20.31 3.57 -1.05
N ASP A 47 -20.40 4.82 -0.65
CA ASP A 47 -19.96 5.93 -1.49
C ASP A 47 -18.43 5.90 -1.56
N PRO A 48 -17.84 5.84 -2.78
CA PRO A 48 -16.39 5.78 -2.91
C PRO A 48 -15.66 7.01 -2.35
N THR A 49 -16.33 8.14 -2.16
CA THR A 49 -15.72 9.32 -1.55
C THR A 49 -15.30 9.08 -0.10
N ILE A 50 -15.83 8.04 0.55
CA ILE A 50 -15.41 7.65 1.90
C ILE A 50 -13.91 7.28 1.95
N ALA A 51 -13.35 6.86 0.82
CA ALA A 51 -11.93 6.50 0.75
C ALA A 51 -10.99 7.69 0.93
N ALA A 52 -11.43 8.90 0.58
CA ALA A 52 -10.55 10.07 0.60
C ALA A 52 -9.95 10.38 1.98
N PRO A 53 -10.72 10.37 3.08
CA PRO A 53 -10.13 10.58 4.41
C PRO A 53 -9.09 9.51 4.78
N LEU A 54 -9.33 8.26 4.39
CA LEU A 54 -8.37 7.18 4.65
C LEU A 54 -7.05 7.45 3.93
N LEU A 55 -7.13 7.87 2.67
CA LEU A 55 -5.93 8.20 1.88
C LEU A 55 -5.17 9.35 2.52
N ARG A 56 -5.86 10.41 2.91
CA ARG A 56 -5.22 11.56 3.55
C ARG A 56 -4.52 11.17 4.84
N GLN A 57 -5.19 10.41 5.69
CA GLN A 57 -4.59 9.96 6.95
C GLN A 57 -3.34 9.12 6.71
N SER A 58 -3.41 8.19 5.76
CA SER A 58 -2.27 7.33 5.44
C SER A 58 -1.09 8.14 4.91
N ALA A 59 -1.36 9.06 4.00
CA ALA A 59 -0.31 9.90 3.42
C ALA A 59 0.32 10.82 4.47
N GLU A 60 -0.49 11.44 5.31
CA GLU A 60 0.00 12.32 6.36
C GLU A 60 0.85 11.58 7.38
N ALA A 61 0.44 10.38 7.79
CA ALA A 61 1.19 9.57 8.72
C ALA A 61 2.58 9.24 8.17
N VAL A 62 2.65 8.86 6.89
CA VAL A 62 3.93 8.55 6.23
C VAL A 62 4.81 9.78 6.12
N LEU A 63 4.22 10.94 5.83
CA LEU A 63 4.98 12.19 5.71
C LEU A 63 5.54 12.66 7.05
N ILE A 64 4.83 12.40 8.14
CA ILE A 64 5.31 12.76 9.49
C ILE A 64 6.45 11.84 9.90
N ASP A 65 6.26 10.54 9.78
CA ASP A 65 7.30 9.57 10.12
C ASP A 65 7.04 8.24 9.40
N PRO A 66 7.77 7.94 8.31
CA PRO A 66 7.57 6.70 7.58
C PRO A 66 7.90 5.45 8.39
N ALA A 67 8.65 5.57 9.48
CA ALA A 67 8.98 4.43 10.35
C ALA A 67 7.85 4.12 11.33
N LEU A 68 6.91 5.04 11.51
CA LEU A 68 6.02 4.99 12.64
C LEU A 68 4.88 4.04 12.48
N THR A 69 4.44 3.59 11.34
CA THR A 69 3.11 3.20 11.62
C THR A 69 2.45 2.43 10.54
N ILE A 70 2.80 1.21 10.55
CA ILE A 70 1.83 0.26 10.06
C ILE A 70 0.88 0.00 11.21
N THR A 71 -0.35 0.50 11.11
CA THR A 71 -1.43 0.21 12.04
C THR A 71 -2.26 -0.96 11.52
N GLY A 72 -3.15 -1.46 12.33
CA GLY A 72 -4.08 -2.49 11.91
C GLY A 72 -3.64 -3.89 12.33
N PRO A 73 -4.28 -4.94 11.75
CA PRO A 73 -4.10 -6.31 12.24
C PRO A 73 -2.69 -6.85 12.05
N PHE A 74 -1.93 -6.38 11.07
CA PHE A 74 -0.56 -6.83 10.87
C PHE A 74 0.31 -6.46 12.07
N SER A 75 0.22 -5.21 12.51
CA SER A 75 1.04 -4.73 13.62
C SER A 75 0.62 -5.32 14.97
N ARG A 76 -0.65 -5.67 15.11
CA ARG A 76 -1.16 -6.27 16.34
C ARG A 76 -0.99 -7.78 16.41
N GLY A 77 -0.56 -8.41 15.32
CA GLY A 77 -0.50 -9.87 15.25
C GLY A 77 -1.87 -10.52 15.36
N ASP A 78 -2.90 -9.86 14.85
CA ASP A 78 -4.29 -10.29 14.94
C ASP A 78 -4.59 -11.34 13.88
N THR A 79 -4.20 -12.58 14.15
CA THR A 79 -4.31 -13.68 13.17
C THR A 79 -5.75 -14.00 12.82
N GLN A 80 -6.68 -13.83 13.75
CA GLN A 80 -8.09 -14.09 13.51
C GLN A 80 -8.64 -13.12 12.45
N THR A 81 -8.37 -11.85 12.60
CA THR A 81 -8.79 -10.83 11.65
C THR A 81 -8.12 -11.04 10.28
N ILE A 82 -6.83 -11.35 10.28
CA ILE A 82 -6.09 -11.62 9.03
C ILE A 82 -6.72 -12.79 8.28
N LYS A 83 -7.05 -13.88 8.97
CA LYS A 83 -7.71 -15.03 8.36
C LYS A 83 -9.07 -14.66 7.76
N SER A 84 -9.83 -13.84 8.46
CA SER A 84 -11.12 -13.35 7.97
C SER A 84 -10.94 -12.54 6.69
N HIS A 85 -9.94 -11.67 6.63
CA HIS A 85 -9.63 -10.87 5.43
C HIS A 85 -9.19 -11.74 4.27
N LEU A 86 -8.34 -12.73 4.50
CA LEU A 86 -7.89 -13.65 3.45
C LEU A 86 -9.07 -14.43 2.87
N SER A 87 -9.99 -14.85 3.71
CA SER A 87 -11.21 -15.52 3.27
C SER A 87 -12.08 -14.59 2.42
N ALA A 88 -12.24 -13.35 2.85
CA ALA A 88 -13.03 -12.36 2.11
C ALA A 88 -12.43 -12.04 0.74
N LEU A 89 -11.11 -12.15 0.60
CA LEU A 89 -10.40 -11.88 -0.64
C LEU A 89 -10.17 -13.13 -1.50
N GLU A 90 -10.73 -14.27 -1.12
CA GLU A 90 -10.41 -15.57 -1.74
C GLU A 90 -10.52 -15.57 -3.25
N GLN A 91 -11.52 -14.89 -3.81
CA GLN A 91 -11.74 -14.83 -5.26
C GLN A 91 -11.27 -13.51 -5.87
N ASP A 92 -10.54 -12.69 -5.10
CA ASP A 92 -10.13 -11.36 -5.51
C ASP A 92 -8.69 -11.39 -6.02
N PRO A 93 -8.39 -10.72 -7.14
CA PRO A 93 -7.01 -10.66 -7.63
C PRO A 93 -6.05 -10.00 -6.64
N TYR A 94 -6.55 -9.20 -5.70
CA TYR A 94 -5.70 -8.57 -4.68
C TYR A 94 -5.43 -9.45 -3.46
N LEU A 95 -5.91 -10.70 -3.46
CA LEU A 95 -5.52 -11.66 -2.42
C LEU A 95 -4.00 -11.79 -2.32
N SER A 96 -3.34 -11.96 -3.47
CA SER A 96 -1.88 -12.11 -3.49
C SER A 96 -1.16 -10.85 -3.00
N VAL A 97 -1.72 -9.68 -3.25
CA VAL A 97 -1.17 -8.42 -2.75
C VAL A 97 -1.26 -8.36 -1.22
N TYR A 98 -2.42 -8.69 -0.67
CA TYR A 98 -2.62 -8.72 0.77
C TYR A 98 -1.66 -9.72 1.44
N GLN A 99 -1.55 -10.92 0.87
CA GLN A 99 -0.64 -11.96 1.36
C GLN A 99 0.82 -11.49 1.32
N ALA A 100 1.21 -10.77 0.27
CA ALA A 100 2.57 -10.24 0.14
C ALA A 100 2.87 -9.23 1.24
N PHE A 101 1.96 -8.31 1.51
CA PHE A 101 2.12 -7.32 2.57
C PHE A 101 2.20 -7.98 3.95
N GLU A 102 1.31 -8.92 4.22
CA GLU A 102 1.33 -9.67 5.48
C GLU A 102 2.65 -10.40 5.67
N GLY A 103 3.11 -11.08 4.62
CA GLY A 103 4.37 -11.83 4.66
C GLY A 103 5.58 -10.93 4.86
N ILE A 104 5.63 -9.79 4.17
CA ILE A 104 6.71 -8.82 4.32
C ILE A 104 6.74 -8.28 5.75
N HIS A 105 5.59 -7.88 6.27
CA HIS A 105 5.50 -7.34 7.63
C HIS A 105 5.94 -8.38 8.67
N ARG A 106 5.46 -9.61 8.54
CA ARG A 106 5.81 -10.70 9.45
C ARG A 106 7.31 -10.98 9.45
N ASN A 107 7.96 -10.93 8.28
CA ASN A 107 9.38 -11.23 8.13
C ASN A 107 10.30 -10.07 8.48
N SER A 108 9.78 -8.86 8.61
CA SER A 108 10.58 -7.68 8.93
C SER A 108 10.72 -7.42 10.43
N ASN A 109 10.11 -8.25 11.26
CA ASN A 109 10.20 -8.14 12.73
C ASN A 109 11.16 -9.17 13.29
#